data_36b4a93d42ff2192e359e5b3be44e563
#
_entry.id   36b4a93d42ff2192e359e5b3be44e563
#
_cell.length_a   1.000
_cell.length_b   1.000
_cell.length_c   1.000
_cell.angle_alpha   90.00
_cell.angle_beta   90.00
_cell.angle_gamma   90.00
#
_symmetry.space_group_name_H-M   'P 1'
#
loop_
_entity.id
_entity.type
_entity.pdbx_description
1 polymer ?
#
loop_
_entity_poly.entity_id
_entity_poly.type
_entity_poly.pdbx_seq_one_letter_code
_entity_poly.pdbx_strand_id
1 'polypeptide(L)'
;MTDLTTTQPASTDIAPMPLPTPAVVATGEASAAQASLRSWALAMADARTLAQALCPTGFAPAHLRGNVDATAVTIMKGAALGLDPTAAMESIYVISGKPALYARTMLAVVQQAGHDVWVDDQSDTSVTVSGRRRGSQQVQSSTWTIERARQAGYTSNKKYASEPQAMLRAKATAEVCRMIAADALMGLSYSAEEVELDGLGDDQPTVKVSRRRKPKAEPVEVPAAVIDDLPEETQP
;
A
#
# COMPACT_ATOMS: atom_id res chain seq x y z
N MET A 1 -13.89 93.29 -4.97
CA MET A 1 -12.57 92.94 -4.38
C MET A 1 -12.84 91.65 -3.60
N THR A 2 -12.56 90.55 -4.21
CA THR A 2 -12.82 89.18 -3.65
C THR A 2 -11.49 88.45 -3.64
N ASP A 3 -10.92 88.27 -2.43
CA ASP A 3 -9.69 87.54 -2.23
C ASP A 3 -9.88 86.03 -2.43
N LEU A 4 -9.15 85.44 -3.36
CA LEU A 4 -9.09 84.03 -3.59
C LEU A 4 -7.93 83.46 -2.75
N THR A 5 -8.25 82.82 -1.61
CA THR A 5 -7.29 82.10 -0.79
C THR A 5 -7.02 80.76 -1.43
N THR A 6 -5.83 80.56 -2.00
CA THR A 6 -5.36 79.30 -2.52
C THR A 6 -4.96 78.37 -1.39
N THR A 7 -5.74 77.31 -1.18
CA THR A 7 -5.40 76.27 -0.22
C THR A 7 -4.44 75.25 -0.90
N GLN A 8 -3.22 75.17 -0.44
CA GLN A 8 -2.21 74.19 -0.87
C GLN A 8 -2.55 72.80 -0.27
N PRO A 9 -2.52 71.73 -1.06
CA PRO A 9 -2.77 70.40 -0.49
C PRO A 9 -1.54 69.92 0.32
N ALA A 10 -1.85 69.37 1.51
CA ALA A 10 -0.85 68.80 2.42
C ALA A 10 -0.17 67.56 1.75
N SER A 11 1.14 67.59 1.68
CA SER A 11 1.94 66.42 1.32
C SER A 11 1.81 65.34 2.38
N THR A 12 1.18 64.26 2.07
CA THR A 12 1.14 63.07 2.90
C THR A 12 2.45 62.33 2.75
N ASP A 13 3.35 62.56 3.67
CA ASP A 13 4.61 61.81 3.77
C ASP A 13 4.29 60.39 4.26
N ILE A 14 4.17 59.45 3.27
CA ILE A 14 3.97 58.03 3.56
C ILE A 14 5.33 57.44 3.96
N ALA A 15 5.58 57.31 5.26
CA ALA A 15 6.74 56.59 5.77
C ALA A 15 6.73 55.15 5.17
N PRO A 16 7.88 54.64 4.67
CA PRO A 16 7.96 53.29 4.13
C PRO A 16 7.64 52.29 5.25
N MET A 17 6.58 51.51 5.05
CA MET A 17 6.21 50.39 5.94
C MET A 17 7.34 49.38 5.88
N PRO A 18 7.90 48.95 7.04
CA PRO A 18 8.93 47.91 7.07
C PRO A 18 8.38 46.63 6.44
N LEU A 19 9.07 46.10 5.45
CA LEU A 19 8.78 44.80 4.87
C LEU A 19 8.75 43.74 5.99
N PRO A 20 7.76 42.84 6.04
CA PRO A 20 7.74 41.77 7.02
C PRO A 20 9.02 40.95 6.87
N THR A 21 9.81 40.89 7.92
CA THR A 21 10.96 40.00 8.01
C THR A 21 10.45 38.57 7.79
N PRO A 22 11.03 37.79 6.87
CA PRO A 22 10.60 36.39 6.71
C PRO A 22 10.73 35.70 8.06
N ALA A 23 9.61 35.19 8.57
CA ALA A 23 9.60 34.40 9.79
C ALA A 23 10.57 33.24 9.56
N VAL A 24 11.63 33.18 10.36
CA VAL A 24 12.52 32.02 10.42
C VAL A 24 11.65 30.87 10.86
N VAL A 25 11.25 30.02 9.91
CA VAL A 25 10.54 28.77 10.19
C VAL A 25 11.40 28.02 11.20
N ALA A 26 10.80 27.70 12.34
CA ALA A 26 11.50 27.13 13.47
C ALA A 26 12.29 25.89 13.02
N THR A 27 13.61 25.97 13.11
CA THR A 27 14.57 24.92 12.73
C THR A 27 14.31 23.58 13.39
N GLY A 28 13.49 23.52 14.45
CA GLY A 28 13.10 22.31 15.16
C GLY A 28 12.11 21.42 14.40
N GLU A 29 11.11 22.00 13.73
CA GLU A 29 10.11 21.21 12.98
C GLU A 29 10.70 20.62 11.69
N ALA A 30 11.51 21.39 10.98
CA ALA A 30 12.24 20.90 9.83
C ALA A 30 13.20 19.77 10.19
N SER A 31 13.87 19.86 11.35
CA SER A 31 14.74 18.81 11.89
C SER A 31 13.98 17.53 12.25
N ALA A 32 12.80 17.63 12.87
CA ALA A 32 11.97 16.47 13.21
C ALA A 32 11.45 15.77 11.96
N ALA A 33 11.00 16.53 10.96
CA ALA A 33 10.56 15.97 9.66
C ALA A 33 11.71 15.27 8.92
N GLN A 34 12.92 15.86 8.92
CA GLN A 34 14.10 15.25 8.32
C GLN A 34 14.52 13.98 9.04
N ALA A 35 14.46 13.95 10.38
CA ALA A 35 14.75 12.75 11.17
C ALA A 35 13.75 11.64 10.88
N SER A 36 12.46 11.97 10.74
CA SER A 36 11.42 11.04 10.34
C SER A 36 11.68 10.45 8.95
N LEU A 37 12.00 11.28 7.96
CA LEU A 37 12.33 10.80 6.60
C LEU A 37 13.56 9.88 6.58
N ARG A 38 14.59 10.19 7.36
CA ARG A 38 15.77 9.32 7.49
C ARG A 38 15.41 7.97 8.11
N SER A 39 14.60 7.96 9.16
CA SER A 39 14.10 6.72 9.77
C SER A 39 13.32 5.88 8.75
N TRP A 40 12.48 6.52 7.95
CA TRP A 40 11.75 5.85 6.87
C TRP A 40 12.67 5.29 5.79
N ALA A 41 13.71 6.02 5.40
CA ALA A 41 14.69 5.57 4.41
C ALA A 41 15.47 4.34 4.90
N LEU A 42 15.86 4.32 6.18
CA LEU A 42 16.52 3.16 6.81
C LEU A 42 15.56 1.97 6.86
N ALA A 43 14.34 2.16 7.32
CA ALA A 43 13.32 1.10 7.35
C ALA A 43 13.04 0.52 5.95
N MET A 44 13.05 1.36 4.91
CA MET A 44 12.90 0.90 3.53
C MET A 44 14.10 0.06 3.07
N ALA A 45 15.33 0.44 3.45
CA ALA A 45 16.53 -0.35 3.14
C ALA A 45 16.50 -1.72 3.81
N ASP A 46 16.09 -1.77 5.08
CA ASP A 46 15.93 -3.02 5.84
C ASP A 46 14.80 -3.89 5.23
N ALA A 47 13.66 -3.29 4.92
CA ALA A 47 12.56 -3.99 4.25
C ALA A 47 12.96 -4.54 2.89
N ARG A 48 13.79 -3.81 2.13
CA ARG A 48 14.32 -4.29 0.84
C ARG A 48 15.27 -5.47 1.01
N THR A 49 16.09 -5.47 2.04
CA THR A 49 16.99 -6.61 2.38
C THR A 49 16.16 -7.86 2.71
N LEU A 50 15.11 -7.73 3.53
CA LEU A 50 14.18 -8.82 3.81
C LEU A 50 13.46 -9.29 2.54
N ALA A 51 13.00 -8.36 1.72
CA ALA A 51 12.31 -8.67 0.47
C ALA A 51 13.20 -9.45 -0.51
N GLN A 52 14.48 -9.11 -0.61
CA GLN A 52 15.46 -9.86 -1.44
C GLN A 52 15.60 -11.31 -1.00
N ALA A 53 15.56 -11.55 0.31
CA ALA A 53 15.63 -12.90 0.86
C ALA A 53 14.32 -13.69 0.70
N LEU A 54 13.17 -13.02 0.87
CA LEU A 54 11.87 -13.67 0.94
C LEU A 54 11.18 -13.85 -0.42
N CYS A 55 11.25 -12.85 -1.32
CA CYS A 55 10.47 -12.86 -2.57
C CYS A 55 10.84 -13.99 -3.55
N PRO A 56 12.06 -14.59 -3.58
CA PRO A 56 12.36 -15.73 -4.44
C PRO A 56 11.89 -17.06 -3.85
N THR A 57 11.48 -17.09 -2.59
CA THR A 57 11.10 -18.34 -1.89
C THR A 57 9.72 -18.84 -2.33
N GLY A 58 9.44 -20.13 -2.10
CA GLY A 58 8.12 -20.72 -2.30
C GLY A 58 7.03 -20.16 -1.40
N PHE A 59 7.40 -19.49 -0.29
CA PHE A 59 6.46 -18.82 0.62
C PHE A 59 5.95 -17.48 0.07
N ALA A 60 6.65 -16.88 -0.90
CA ALA A 60 6.18 -15.63 -1.48
C ALA A 60 4.92 -15.86 -2.32
N PRO A 61 3.81 -15.13 -2.03
CA PRO A 61 2.62 -15.17 -2.86
C PRO A 61 2.92 -14.84 -4.33
N ALA A 62 2.13 -15.40 -5.24
CA ALA A 62 2.40 -15.29 -6.67
C ALA A 62 2.57 -13.84 -7.16
N HIS A 63 1.79 -12.90 -6.63
CA HIS A 63 1.83 -11.48 -7.01
C HIS A 63 3.08 -10.73 -6.51
N LEU A 64 3.78 -11.25 -5.49
CA LEU A 64 5.03 -10.67 -4.95
C LEU A 64 6.28 -11.42 -5.41
N ARG A 65 6.12 -12.64 -5.94
CA ARG A 65 7.24 -13.51 -6.29
C ARG A 65 8.15 -12.85 -7.33
N GLY A 66 9.43 -12.70 -6.96
CA GLY A 66 10.43 -12.06 -7.82
C GLY A 66 10.35 -10.54 -7.91
N ASN A 67 9.41 -9.89 -7.22
CA ASN A 67 9.24 -8.45 -7.19
C ASN A 67 9.69 -7.87 -5.83
N VAL A 68 10.99 -7.60 -5.73
CA VAL A 68 11.62 -7.10 -4.50
C VAL A 68 11.02 -5.77 -4.05
N ASP A 69 10.77 -4.85 -4.97
CA ASP A 69 10.29 -3.51 -4.62
C ASP A 69 8.86 -3.54 -4.09
N ALA A 70 7.96 -4.29 -4.75
CA ALA A 70 6.60 -4.47 -4.25
C ALA A 70 6.59 -5.21 -2.90
N THR A 71 7.45 -6.22 -2.72
CA THR A 71 7.59 -6.95 -1.46
C THR A 71 8.07 -6.03 -0.34
N ALA A 72 9.08 -5.19 -0.58
CA ALA A 72 9.59 -4.24 0.41
C ALA A 72 8.50 -3.24 0.86
N VAL A 73 7.75 -2.68 -0.08
CA VAL A 73 6.64 -1.78 0.25
C VAL A 73 5.54 -2.50 1.03
N THR A 74 5.23 -3.74 0.67
CA THR A 74 4.25 -4.58 1.38
C THR A 74 4.69 -4.85 2.82
N ILE A 75 5.96 -5.19 3.04
CA ILE A 75 6.54 -5.38 4.38
C ILE A 75 6.43 -4.09 5.21
N MET A 76 6.77 -2.94 4.64
CA MET A 76 6.65 -1.66 5.35
C MET A 76 5.20 -1.30 5.71
N LYS A 77 4.27 -1.56 4.79
CA LYS A 77 2.84 -1.38 5.06
C LYS A 77 2.36 -2.31 6.18
N GLY A 78 2.78 -3.57 6.16
CA GLY A 78 2.47 -4.54 7.19
C GLY A 78 3.03 -4.13 8.56
N ALA A 79 4.28 -3.67 8.61
CA ALA A 79 4.90 -3.19 9.84
C ALA A 79 4.11 -2.03 10.48
N ALA A 80 3.56 -1.11 9.67
CA ALA A 80 2.69 -0.03 10.14
C ALA A 80 1.37 -0.56 10.76
N LEU A 81 0.93 -1.77 10.37
CA LEU A 81 -0.25 -2.45 10.92
C LEU A 81 0.10 -3.42 12.06
N GLY A 82 1.36 -3.50 12.47
CA GLY A 82 1.83 -4.46 13.48
C GLY A 82 1.98 -5.90 12.97
N LEU A 83 2.04 -6.10 11.65
CA LEU A 83 2.24 -7.42 11.04
C LEU A 83 3.74 -7.69 10.86
N ASP A 84 4.16 -8.94 11.07
CA ASP A 84 5.49 -9.38 10.69
C ASP A 84 5.64 -9.44 9.15
N PRO A 85 6.87 -9.51 8.61
CA PRO A 85 7.10 -9.49 7.16
C PRO A 85 6.37 -10.59 6.39
N THR A 86 6.26 -11.79 6.95
CA THR A 86 5.60 -12.92 6.27
C THR A 86 4.09 -12.77 6.30
N ALA A 87 3.53 -12.40 7.45
CA ALA A 87 2.11 -12.08 7.58
C ALA A 87 1.71 -10.89 6.68
N ALA A 88 2.57 -9.88 6.55
CA ALA A 88 2.34 -8.75 5.64
C ALA A 88 2.22 -9.21 4.19
N MET A 89 3.15 -10.06 3.72
CA MET A 89 3.15 -10.59 2.36
C MET A 89 1.90 -11.43 2.05
N GLU A 90 1.42 -12.22 3.03
CA GLU A 90 0.24 -13.08 2.88
C GLU A 90 -1.08 -12.32 2.99
N SER A 91 -1.08 -11.17 3.67
CA SER A 91 -2.29 -10.46 4.08
C SER A 91 -2.60 -9.22 3.24
N ILE A 92 -1.59 -8.61 2.61
CA ILE A 92 -1.73 -7.39 1.85
C ILE A 92 -1.70 -7.70 0.35
N TYR A 93 -2.79 -7.36 -0.32
CA TYR A 93 -2.91 -7.39 -1.76
C TYR A 93 -2.78 -5.99 -2.33
N VAL A 94 -2.09 -5.87 -3.46
CA VAL A 94 -2.06 -4.62 -4.22
C VAL A 94 -2.76 -4.86 -5.55
N ILE A 95 -3.92 -4.26 -5.72
CA ILE A 95 -4.73 -4.38 -6.93
C ILE A 95 -4.85 -2.99 -7.54
N SER A 96 -4.41 -2.84 -8.78
CA SER A 96 -4.38 -1.54 -9.49
C SER A 96 -3.71 -0.41 -8.69
N GLY A 97 -2.61 -0.74 -7.98
CA GLY A 97 -1.87 0.21 -7.15
C GLY A 97 -2.51 0.54 -5.80
N LYS A 98 -3.67 -0.04 -5.47
CA LYS A 98 -4.35 0.15 -4.19
C LYS A 98 -4.07 -1.03 -3.27
N PRO A 99 -3.52 -0.80 -2.07
CA PRO A 99 -3.37 -1.86 -1.07
C PRO A 99 -4.73 -2.21 -0.46
N ALA A 100 -4.99 -3.51 -0.34
CA ALA A 100 -6.17 -4.07 0.27
C ALA A 100 -5.79 -5.15 1.29
N LEU A 101 -6.58 -5.33 2.34
CA LEU A 101 -6.41 -6.38 3.33
C LEU A 101 -7.53 -7.41 3.21
N TYR A 102 -7.23 -8.68 3.51
CA TYR A 102 -8.31 -9.63 3.76
C TYR A 102 -9.14 -9.23 4.97
N ALA A 103 -10.44 -9.48 4.93
CA ALA A 103 -11.36 -9.20 6.04
C ALA A 103 -10.90 -9.86 7.37
N ARG A 104 -10.36 -11.08 7.29
CA ARG A 104 -9.77 -11.77 8.45
C ARG A 104 -8.57 -11.04 9.06
N THR A 105 -7.74 -10.40 8.22
CA THR A 105 -6.60 -9.62 8.68
C THR A 105 -7.04 -8.27 9.25
N MET A 106 -8.04 -7.62 8.64
CA MET A 106 -8.67 -6.43 9.23
C MET A 106 -9.18 -6.73 10.64
N LEU A 107 -9.87 -7.86 10.81
CA LEU A 107 -10.37 -8.33 12.11
C LEU A 107 -9.22 -8.51 13.11
N ALA A 108 -8.14 -9.19 12.70
CA ALA A 108 -6.99 -9.44 13.58
C ALA A 108 -6.34 -8.15 14.05
N VAL A 109 -6.10 -7.18 13.13
CA VAL A 109 -5.53 -5.86 13.45
C VAL A 109 -6.44 -5.09 14.41
N VAL A 110 -7.74 -5.10 14.17
CA VAL A 110 -8.73 -4.41 15.00
C VAL A 110 -8.81 -5.02 16.40
N GLN A 111 -8.79 -6.35 16.51
CA GLN A 111 -8.76 -7.05 17.80
C GLN A 111 -7.44 -6.84 18.55
N GLN A 112 -6.31 -6.84 17.83
CA GLN A 112 -5.01 -6.54 18.44
C GLN A 112 -4.95 -5.13 19.02
N ALA A 113 -5.66 -4.15 18.39
CA ALA A 113 -5.82 -2.81 18.92
C ALA A 113 -6.77 -2.71 20.13
N GLY A 114 -7.37 -3.84 20.54
CA GLY A 114 -8.24 -3.97 21.71
C GLY A 114 -9.70 -3.63 21.46
N HIS A 115 -10.16 -3.67 20.19
CA HIS A 115 -11.58 -3.51 19.86
C HIS A 115 -12.28 -4.85 19.83
N ASP A 116 -13.57 -4.84 20.15
CA ASP A 116 -14.42 -6.03 20.13
C ASP A 116 -15.13 -6.14 18.77
N VAL A 117 -15.11 -7.33 18.17
CA VAL A 117 -15.91 -7.67 16.98
C VAL A 117 -16.45 -9.08 17.14
N TRP A 118 -17.74 -9.26 16.90
CA TRP A 118 -18.43 -10.55 17.02
C TRP A 118 -19.49 -10.71 15.93
N VAL A 119 -19.92 -11.95 15.73
CA VAL A 119 -21.01 -12.30 14.81
C VAL A 119 -22.28 -12.44 15.64
N ASP A 120 -23.33 -11.70 15.27
CA ASP A 120 -24.64 -11.78 15.94
C ASP A 120 -25.50 -12.91 15.35
N ASP A 121 -25.52 -12.99 14.00
CA ASP A 121 -26.26 -13.99 13.24
C ASP A 121 -25.56 -14.34 11.94
N GLN A 122 -25.66 -15.60 11.53
CA GLN A 122 -25.11 -16.02 10.23
C GLN A 122 -25.90 -17.17 9.61
N SER A 123 -26.18 -17.01 8.32
CA SER A 123 -26.80 -18.00 7.47
C SER A 123 -26.27 -17.88 6.03
N ASP A 124 -26.69 -18.76 5.14
CA ASP A 124 -26.30 -18.68 3.73
C ASP A 124 -26.89 -17.47 3.00
N THR A 125 -27.91 -16.84 3.56
CA THR A 125 -28.61 -15.70 2.95
C THR A 125 -28.34 -14.36 3.63
N SER A 126 -27.89 -14.36 4.89
CA SER A 126 -27.66 -13.16 5.70
C SER A 126 -26.60 -13.39 6.75
N VAL A 127 -25.74 -12.41 6.96
CA VAL A 127 -24.75 -12.37 8.06
C VAL A 127 -24.79 -10.98 8.69
N THR A 128 -24.90 -10.95 10.02
CA THR A 128 -24.79 -9.72 10.82
C THR A 128 -23.56 -9.82 11.72
N VAL A 129 -22.72 -8.79 11.61
CA VAL A 129 -21.53 -8.63 12.46
C VAL A 129 -21.67 -7.31 13.21
N SER A 130 -21.30 -7.34 14.48
CA SER A 130 -21.27 -6.16 15.34
C SER A 130 -19.87 -5.94 15.88
N GLY A 131 -19.58 -4.71 16.24
CA GLY A 131 -18.32 -4.35 16.87
C GLY A 131 -18.41 -3.11 17.72
N ARG A 132 -17.45 -3.00 18.62
CA ARG A 132 -17.37 -1.89 19.57
C ARG A 132 -15.94 -1.39 19.68
N ARG A 133 -15.78 -0.08 19.53
CA ARG A 133 -14.48 0.56 19.74
C ARG A 133 -14.09 0.49 21.22
N ARG A 134 -12.83 0.18 21.48
CA ARG A 134 -12.25 0.20 22.83
C ARG A 134 -12.55 1.53 23.53
N GLY A 135 -13.10 1.44 24.75
CA GLY A 135 -13.46 2.63 25.54
C GLY A 135 -14.77 3.31 25.13
N SER A 136 -15.47 2.81 24.10
CA SER A 136 -16.80 3.29 23.70
C SER A 136 -17.90 2.33 24.19
N GLN A 137 -19.08 2.86 24.49
CA GLN A 137 -20.28 2.04 24.74
C GLN A 137 -21.12 1.84 23.46
N GLN A 138 -20.77 2.55 22.39
CA GLN A 138 -21.51 2.48 21.14
C GLN A 138 -21.12 1.21 20.36
N VAL A 139 -22.13 0.43 20.00
CA VAL A 139 -22.01 -0.74 19.12
C VAL A 139 -22.33 -0.29 17.68
N GLN A 140 -21.51 -0.72 16.74
CA GLN A 140 -21.74 -0.57 15.30
C GLN A 140 -22.05 -1.95 14.74
N SER A 141 -23.03 -2.04 13.85
CA SER A 141 -23.45 -3.32 13.26
C SER A 141 -23.55 -3.19 11.74
N SER A 142 -23.23 -4.28 11.06
CA SER A 142 -23.40 -4.38 9.60
C SER A 142 -24.04 -5.70 9.25
N THR A 143 -25.11 -5.64 8.47
CA THR A 143 -25.81 -6.80 7.91
C THR A 143 -25.59 -6.86 6.40
N TRP A 144 -25.09 -8.00 5.95
CA TRP A 144 -24.97 -8.31 4.53
C TRP A 144 -25.86 -9.48 4.16
N THR A 145 -26.73 -9.24 3.15
CA THR A 145 -27.59 -10.27 2.56
C THR A 145 -27.13 -10.60 1.15
N ILE A 146 -27.58 -11.73 0.63
CA ILE A 146 -27.32 -12.12 -0.78
C ILE A 146 -27.90 -11.08 -1.73
N GLU A 147 -29.07 -10.48 -1.42
CA GLU A 147 -29.70 -9.43 -2.23
C GLU A 147 -28.83 -8.17 -2.25
N ARG A 148 -28.31 -7.73 -1.09
CA ARG A 148 -27.36 -6.60 -1.01
C ARG A 148 -26.11 -6.87 -1.81
N ALA A 149 -25.56 -8.09 -1.70
CA ALA A 149 -24.38 -8.50 -2.45
C ALA A 149 -24.64 -8.52 -3.98
N ARG A 150 -25.84 -8.94 -4.41
CA ARG A 150 -26.25 -8.93 -5.80
C ARG A 150 -26.41 -7.51 -6.34
N GLN A 151 -27.05 -6.62 -5.58
CA GLN A 151 -27.20 -5.20 -5.95
C GLN A 151 -25.84 -4.51 -6.10
N ALA A 152 -24.88 -4.87 -5.27
CA ALA A 152 -23.51 -4.35 -5.30
C ALA A 152 -22.61 -5.03 -6.36
N GLY A 153 -23.13 -6.01 -7.12
CA GLY A 153 -22.37 -6.70 -8.16
C GLY A 153 -21.45 -7.82 -7.67
N TYR A 154 -21.38 -8.08 -6.36
CA TYR A 154 -20.42 -9.03 -5.77
C TYR A 154 -20.72 -10.50 -6.10
N THR A 155 -21.94 -10.83 -6.44
CA THR A 155 -22.33 -12.22 -6.80
C THR A 155 -21.78 -12.71 -8.14
N SER A 156 -21.07 -11.89 -8.90
CA SER A 156 -20.26 -12.30 -10.05
C SER A 156 -19.11 -13.23 -9.63
N ASN A 157 -18.62 -13.11 -8.40
CA ASN A 157 -17.65 -14.05 -7.85
C ASN A 157 -18.35 -15.38 -7.52
N LYS A 158 -17.85 -16.46 -8.14
CA LYS A 158 -18.39 -17.82 -8.00
C LYS A 158 -18.43 -18.32 -6.56
N LYS A 159 -17.60 -17.75 -5.66
CA LYS A 159 -17.61 -18.09 -4.24
C LYS A 159 -18.91 -17.73 -3.53
N TYR A 160 -19.66 -16.75 -4.02
CA TYR A 160 -21.01 -16.48 -3.48
C TYR A 160 -22.00 -17.61 -3.73
N ALA A 161 -21.76 -18.47 -4.73
CA ALA A 161 -22.57 -19.65 -4.98
C ALA A 161 -22.10 -20.86 -4.14
N SER A 162 -20.80 -21.03 -3.94
CA SER A 162 -20.24 -22.18 -3.22
C SER A 162 -20.12 -21.97 -1.69
N GLU A 163 -19.82 -20.73 -1.28
CA GLU A 163 -19.55 -20.37 0.12
C GLU A 163 -20.21 -19.01 0.49
N PRO A 164 -21.54 -18.88 0.32
CA PRO A 164 -22.23 -17.59 0.50
C PRO A 164 -22.03 -17.01 1.88
N GLN A 165 -22.14 -17.83 2.93
CA GLN A 165 -21.97 -17.42 4.31
C GLN A 165 -20.58 -16.84 4.59
N ALA A 166 -19.50 -17.46 4.06
CA ALA A 166 -18.13 -16.97 4.23
C ALA A 166 -17.93 -15.61 3.54
N MET A 167 -18.50 -15.44 2.35
CA MET A 167 -18.41 -14.20 1.59
C MET A 167 -19.19 -13.05 2.24
N LEU A 168 -20.42 -13.31 2.71
CA LEU A 168 -21.24 -12.33 3.44
C LEU A 168 -20.56 -11.93 4.76
N ARG A 169 -20.00 -12.91 5.49
CA ARG A 169 -19.25 -12.64 6.71
C ARG A 169 -18.03 -11.78 6.46
N ALA A 170 -17.25 -12.03 5.41
CA ALA A 170 -16.10 -11.20 5.06
C ALA A 170 -16.50 -9.74 4.81
N LYS A 171 -17.60 -9.52 4.08
CA LYS A 171 -18.14 -8.18 3.80
C LYS A 171 -18.60 -7.47 5.07
N ALA A 172 -19.42 -8.11 5.89
CA ALA A 172 -19.93 -7.55 7.15
C ALA A 172 -18.79 -7.22 8.13
N THR A 173 -17.82 -8.14 8.28
CA THR A 173 -16.63 -7.94 9.11
C THR A 173 -15.79 -6.76 8.66
N ALA A 174 -15.47 -6.68 7.37
CA ALA A 174 -14.67 -5.57 6.84
C ALA A 174 -15.35 -4.22 7.03
N GLU A 175 -16.68 -4.15 6.85
CA GLU A 175 -17.46 -2.93 7.05
C GLU A 175 -17.44 -2.49 8.52
N VAL A 176 -17.70 -3.41 9.47
CA VAL A 176 -17.65 -3.12 10.91
C VAL A 176 -16.24 -2.68 11.34
N CYS A 177 -15.20 -3.37 10.91
CA CYS A 177 -13.82 -3.00 11.23
C CYS A 177 -13.49 -1.57 10.80
N ARG A 178 -13.95 -1.16 9.62
CA ARG A 178 -13.78 0.23 9.13
C ARG A 178 -14.58 1.25 9.95
N MET A 179 -15.79 0.89 10.40
CA MET A 179 -16.61 1.79 11.20
C MET A 179 -16.03 2.06 12.59
N ILE A 180 -15.46 1.05 13.23
CA ILE A 180 -14.99 1.17 14.62
C ILE A 180 -13.52 1.55 14.77
N ALA A 181 -12.68 1.25 13.76
CA ALA A 181 -11.22 1.30 13.90
C ALA A 181 -10.50 1.68 12.59
N ALA A 182 -10.99 2.70 11.88
CA ALA A 182 -10.34 3.20 10.66
C ALA A 182 -8.89 3.66 10.89
N ASP A 183 -8.60 4.17 12.08
CA ASP A 183 -7.27 4.56 12.54
C ASP A 183 -6.33 3.36 12.70
N ALA A 184 -6.78 2.26 13.30
CA ALA A 184 -5.99 1.03 13.42
C ALA A 184 -5.68 0.41 12.05
N LEU A 185 -6.58 0.58 11.08
CA LEU A 185 -6.42 0.11 9.71
C LEU A 185 -5.60 1.09 8.83
N MET A 186 -5.09 2.20 9.40
CA MET A 186 -4.30 3.20 8.68
C MET A 186 -4.99 3.71 7.40
N GLY A 187 -6.32 3.83 7.42
CA GLY A 187 -7.12 4.30 6.30
C GLY A 187 -7.20 3.32 5.11
N LEU A 188 -6.82 2.06 5.30
CA LEU A 188 -7.03 1.03 4.27
C LEU A 188 -8.53 0.78 4.10
N SER A 189 -9.08 1.32 3.00
CA SER A 189 -10.52 1.39 2.78
C SER A 189 -11.11 0.14 2.11
N TYR A 190 -10.27 -0.70 1.50
CA TYR A 190 -10.73 -1.83 0.70
C TYR A 190 -10.37 -3.16 1.35
N SER A 191 -11.29 -4.12 1.31
CA SER A 191 -10.95 -5.51 1.51
C SER A 191 -10.48 -6.13 0.19
N ALA A 192 -9.63 -7.16 0.26
CA ALA A 192 -9.16 -7.86 -0.93
C ALA A 192 -10.34 -8.43 -1.73
N GLU A 193 -11.35 -8.93 -1.01
CA GLU A 193 -12.58 -9.46 -1.58
C GLU A 193 -13.42 -8.39 -2.32
N GLU A 194 -13.31 -7.12 -1.95
CA GLU A 194 -13.97 -5.99 -2.62
C GLU A 194 -13.26 -5.60 -3.91
N VAL A 195 -11.94 -5.53 -3.88
CA VAL A 195 -11.15 -5.06 -5.02
C VAL A 195 -11.09 -6.09 -6.15
N GLU A 196 -11.11 -7.39 -5.83
CA GLU A 196 -11.19 -8.47 -6.83
C GLU A 196 -12.45 -8.37 -7.70
N LEU A 197 -13.51 -7.74 -7.20
CA LEU A 197 -14.84 -7.68 -7.82
C LEU A 197 -15.13 -6.37 -8.55
N ASP A 198 -14.52 -5.27 -8.16
CA ASP A 198 -14.75 -3.96 -8.77
C ASP A 198 -14.15 -3.83 -10.19
N GLY A 199 -13.66 -4.93 -10.77
CA GLY A 199 -13.01 -4.89 -12.09
C GLY A 199 -11.72 -4.07 -12.12
N LEU A 200 -11.27 -3.58 -10.97
CA LEU A 200 -10.02 -2.84 -10.82
C LEU A 200 -8.80 -3.75 -11.02
N GLY A 201 -9.03 -5.06 -11.17
CA GLY A 201 -7.98 -6.04 -11.45
C GLY A 201 -7.62 -6.16 -12.93
N ASP A 202 -8.49 -5.76 -13.85
CA ASP A 202 -8.29 -5.98 -15.30
C ASP A 202 -7.65 -4.78 -16.03
N ASP A 203 -7.62 -3.59 -15.43
CA ASP A 203 -6.95 -2.41 -16.00
C ASP A 203 -5.53 -2.24 -15.44
N GLN A 204 -4.75 -3.30 -15.34
CA GLN A 204 -3.32 -3.12 -15.32
C GLN A 204 -2.87 -2.75 -16.74
N PRO A 205 -2.31 -1.54 -16.95
CA PRO A 205 -1.45 -1.36 -18.10
C PRO A 205 -0.32 -2.36 -17.89
N THR A 206 -0.39 -3.48 -18.59
CA THR A 206 0.75 -4.38 -18.70
C THR A 206 1.85 -3.52 -19.31
N VAL A 207 2.72 -2.99 -18.46
CA VAL A 207 3.99 -2.46 -18.91
C VAL A 207 4.68 -3.68 -19.51
N LYS A 208 4.48 -3.85 -20.81
CA LYS A 208 5.28 -4.75 -21.62
C LYS A 208 6.69 -4.21 -21.51
N VAL A 209 7.43 -4.68 -20.51
CA VAL A 209 8.87 -4.51 -20.47
C VAL A 209 9.34 -5.23 -21.74
N SER A 210 9.49 -4.45 -22.78
CA SER A 210 10.16 -4.88 -24.00
C SER A 210 11.54 -5.31 -23.55
N ARG A 211 11.72 -6.61 -23.37
CA ARG A 211 13.05 -7.20 -23.25
C ARG A 211 13.77 -6.83 -24.54
N ARG A 212 14.57 -5.78 -24.45
CA ARG A 212 15.51 -5.40 -25.50
C ARG A 212 16.31 -6.68 -25.78
N ARG A 213 15.99 -7.36 -26.90
CA ARG A 213 16.74 -8.52 -27.34
C ARG A 213 18.20 -8.09 -27.36
N LYS A 214 19.03 -8.75 -26.55
CA LYS A 214 20.47 -8.67 -26.70
C LYS A 214 20.77 -8.95 -28.17
N PRO A 215 21.58 -8.13 -28.87
CA PRO A 215 22.00 -8.46 -30.19
C PRO A 215 22.66 -9.85 -30.13
N LYS A 216 22.21 -10.73 -31.00
CA LYS A 216 22.81 -12.07 -31.22
C LYS A 216 24.28 -11.80 -31.57
N ALA A 217 25.19 -12.20 -30.69
CA ALA A 217 26.59 -12.18 -30.99
C ALA A 217 26.82 -13.06 -32.23
N GLU A 218 27.30 -12.48 -33.30
CA GLU A 218 27.82 -13.26 -34.42
C GLU A 218 28.95 -14.14 -33.95
N PRO A 219 29.07 -15.39 -34.46
CA PRO A 219 30.20 -16.23 -34.12
C PRO A 219 31.47 -15.57 -34.63
N VAL A 220 32.39 -15.23 -33.73
CA VAL A 220 33.75 -14.87 -34.09
C VAL A 220 34.41 -16.15 -34.56
N GLU A 221 34.66 -16.24 -35.87
CA GLU A 221 35.59 -17.26 -36.42
C GLU A 221 36.98 -17.05 -35.83
N VAL A 222 37.37 -17.96 -34.98
CA VAL A 222 38.75 -18.03 -34.48
C VAL A 222 39.57 -18.71 -35.58
N PRO A 223 40.59 -18.06 -36.18
CA PRO A 223 41.47 -18.71 -37.14
C PRO A 223 42.20 -19.86 -36.43
N ALA A 224 42.18 -21.04 -37.06
CA ALA A 224 42.89 -22.22 -36.61
C ALA A 224 44.40 -21.90 -36.54
N ALA A 225 44.93 -21.77 -35.32
CA ALA A 225 46.34 -21.71 -35.11
C ALA A 225 46.92 -23.11 -35.36
N VAL A 226 47.83 -23.16 -36.29
CA VAL A 226 48.69 -24.32 -36.63
C VAL A 226 49.45 -24.71 -35.37
N ILE A 227 49.20 -25.94 -34.91
CA ILE A 227 50.00 -26.59 -33.87
C ILE A 227 51.03 -27.39 -34.62
N ASP A 228 52.17 -26.80 -34.84
CA ASP A 228 53.42 -27.54 -35.19
C ASP A 228 54.42 -27.28 -34.08
N ASP A 229 55.14 -28.34 -33.77
CA ASP A 229 56.36 -28.47 -32.89
C ASP A 229 56.10 -28.50 -31.36
N LEU A 230 55.97 -29.78 -30.92
CA LEU A 230 56.46 -30.20 -29.61
C LEU A 230 57.59 -31.19 -29.83
N PRO A 231 58.78 -30.99 -29.26
CA PRO A 231 59.89 -31.99 -29.33
C PRO A 231 59.60 -33.15 -28.35
N GLU A 232 59.86 -34.37 -28.82
CA GLU A 232 59.91 -35.63 -28.04
C GLU A 232 60.91 -35.50 -26.91
N GLU A 233 60.49 -35.55 -25.66
CA GLU A 233 61.38 -35.84 -24.53
C GLU A 233 61.42 -37.35 -24.30
N THR A 234 62.59 -37.89 -24.57
CA THR A 234 63.07 -39.23 -24.26
C THR A 234 63.06 -39.46 -22.73
N GLN A 235 62.45 -40.54 -22.29
CA GLN A 235 62.75 -41.15 -20.97
C GLN A 235 64.02 -42.02 -21.00
N PRO A 236 64.67 -42.10 -19.84
CA PRO A 236 65.24 -43.36 -19.39
C PRO A 236 64.40 -44.01 -18.28
#